data_b7d7443b589c80092537f1f0c3e69ca4
#
_entry.id   b7d7443b589c80092537f1f0c3e69ca4
#
_cell.length_a   1.000
_cell.length_b   1.000
_cell.length_c   1.000
_cell.angle_alpha   90.00
_cell.angle_beta   90.00
_cell.angle_gamma   90.00
#
_symmetry.space_group_name_H-M   'P 1'
#
loop_
_entity.id
_entity.type
_entity.pdbx_description
1 polymer ?
#
loop_
_entity_poly.entity_id
_entity_poly.type
_entity_poly.pdbx_seq_one_letter_code
_entity_poly.pdbx_strand_id
1 'polypeptide(L)'
;MSTIYIDEATDSDTTGQGTESQHCQSLAFAVFTTADAKYLIRKDANTPYDEPTQSALKKAKKGADELEKKRKKAEELAEREAKEKGEEREKRERLLEESKSVVLTEDTSLPKAIKAKISQLAEHRSKRVRVFGWIHRLRQQKDITFLTLRDGTGYLQVVLSGRVNQTYHALTLTLESTVELIGTLQVVPEGKTAPGGHELIVDHWQLVGAAPGAEDAFTNRLNEKTNPSIQADLRHLVLRGETASAVLRLRAALLSAFRRTFAKHSTLEVTPPCLVQTMVEGGATLFKLDYYGQPAFLTQSSQLYLETCLPSLGDVFCVQESFRAENSHTRRHLSEYTHLEAELGFINFDDLMTHIEAVICESVEILLDNPASAALIKQLNPKFQPPARPFLRLSYVDAITWLNEHGIKRPEEDKEGNTIKDEDGKEIMVEHAVGDDIAEAAERQMTDIIGKPVFLYGFPAELKAFYMKRMPKKEGSNAVFTESCDLLMPNVGEIVGGSMRISDYDEMIAAYKREGMDHSSYYWYTDQRKYGTCEHGGYGLGVERLLAWLADRYTVRECSLYPRWPERATP
;
A
#
# COMPACT_ATOMS: atom_id res chain seq x y z
N MET A 1 28.94 39.64 47.48
CA MET A 1 27.78 39.75 46.57
C MET A 1 28.13 38.98 45.31
N SER A 2 27.29 38.09 44.84
CA SER A 2 27.47 37.39 43.57
C SER A 2 27.36 38.40 42.42
N THR A 3 28.20 38.25 41.41
CA THR A 3 28.13 39.06 40.20
C THR A 3 27.32 38.27 39.14
N ILE A 4 26.27 38.92 38.58
CA ILE A 4 25.40 38.35 37.55
C ILE A 4 25.69 39.07 36.22
N TYR A 5 25.97 38.31 35.22
CA TYR A 5 26.28 38.78 33.86
C TYR A 5 25.06 38.71 32.95
N ILE A 6 24.77 39.79 32.24
CA ILE A 6 23.65 39.95 31.34
C ILE A 6 24.17 40.33 29.96
N ASP A 7 23.74 39.59 28.94
CA ASP A 7 24.02 39.88 27.54
C ASP A 7 22.71 39.96 26.77
N GLU A 8 22.33 41.19 26.37
CA GLU A 8 21.03 41.44 25.69
C GLU A 8 20.93 40.75 24.31
N ALA A 9 22.06 40.29 23.75
CA ALA A 9 22.09 39.57 22.49
C ALA A 9 21.91 38.04 22.66
N THR A 10 21.81 37.54 23.89
CA THR A 10 21.60 36.08 24.15
C THR A 10 20.18 35.67 23.75
N ASP A 11 20.02 34.43 23.20
CA ASP A 11 18.76 33.95 22.63
C ASP A 11 17.59 33.81 23.65
N SER A 12 17.85 33.57 24.92
CA SER A 12 16.80 33.29 25.92
C SER A 12 17.25 33.43 27.36
N ASP A 13 16.38 33.96 28.24
CA ASP A 13 16.55 33.96 29.70
C ASP A 13 16.47 32.55 30.31
N THR A 14 15.87 31.57 29.64
CA THR A 14 15.66 30.22 30.17
C THR A 14 16.91 29.34 30.18
N THR A 15 17.93 29.70 29.44
CA THR A 15 19.20 28.95 29.32
C THR A 15 20.36 29.62 30.08
N GLY A 16 20.21 30.89 30.48
CA GLY A 16 21.26 31.65 31.13
C GLY A 16 21.25 31.49 32.67
N GLN A 17 22.41 31.16 33.24
CA GLN A 17 22.58 31.08 34.71
C GLN A 17 23.12 32.37 35.33
N GLY A 18 23.35 33.41 34.55
CA GLY A 18 23.93 34.68 35.01
C GLY A 18 25.45 34.59 35.29
N THR A 19 26.11 33.57 34.81
CA THR A 19 27.58 33.45 34.87
C THR A 19 28.23 34.13 33.67
N GLU A 20 29.56 34.35 33.71
CA GLU A 20 30.32 34.95 32.61
C GLU A 20 30.32 34.08 31.33
N SER A 21 30.06 32.77 31.44
CA SER A 21 29.96 31.84 30.32
C SER A 21 28.54 31.51 29.91
N GLN A 22 27.53 31.77 30.78
CA GLN A 22 26.12 31.55 30.56
C GLN A 22 25.32 32.74 31.04
N HIS A 23 25.19 33.77 30.21
CA HIS A 23 24.58 35.04 30.55
C HIS A 23 23.05 34.94 30.65
N CYS A 24 22.42 35.80 31.45
CA CYS A 24 21.00 36.10 31.34
C CYS A 24 20.77 37.03 30.14
N GLN A 25 19.63 36.95 29.48
CA GLN A 25 19.26 37.87 28.39
C GLN A 25 18.78 39.21 28.95
N SER A 26 18.01 39.18 30.01
CA SER A 26 17.40 40.42 30.55
C SER A 26 17.80 40.70 31.98
N LEU A 27 17.99 41.99 32.27
CA LEU A 27 18.19 42.48 33.63
C LEU A 27 17.00 42.16 34.54
N ALA A 28 15.78 42.16 34.01
CA ALA A 28 14.58 41.80 34.76
C ALA A 28 14.61 40.35 35.25
N PHE A 29 15.04 39.42 34.42
CA PHE A 29 15.19 38.03 34.80
C PHE A 29 16.34 37.81 35.79
N ALA A 30 17.46 38.48 35.59
CA ALA A 30 18.58 38.46 36.52
C ALA A 30 18.17 38.96 37.92
N VAL A 31 17.38 40.04 38.03
CA VAL A 31 16.83 40.56 39.30
C VAL A 31 15.81 39.59 39.89
N PHE A 32 15.00 38.92 39.07
CA PHE A 32 14.01 37.93 39.51
C PHE A 32 14.69 36.70 40.11
N THR A 33 15.80 36.23 39.51
CA THR A 33 16.52 35.04 39.98
C THR A 33 17.42 35.31 41.19
N THR A 34 18.01 36.51 41.27
CA THR A 34 18.98 36.88 42.34
C THR A 34 18.86 38.34 42.71
N ALA A 35 18.02 38.64 43.68
CA ALA A 35 17.57 40.02 44.00
C ALA A 35 18.67 40.96 44.49
N ASP A 36 19.73 40.47 45.17
CA ASP A 36 20.76 41.31 45.83
C ASP A 36 22.18 40.97 45.27
N ALA A 37 22.30 40.97 43.97
CA ALA A 37 23.55 40.73 43.26
C ALA A 37 24.13 42.02 42.67
N LYS A 38 25.44 42.00 42.33
CA LYS A 38 26.05 43.00 41.45
C LYS A 38 25.71 42.60 40.01
N TYR A 39 25.05 43.47 39.25
CA TYR A 39 24.66 43.20 37.86
C TYR A 39 25.64 43.87 36.90
N LEU A 40 26.11 43.15 35.89
CA LEU A 40 26.91 43.65 34.79
C LEU A 40 26.19 43.33 33.48
N ILE A 41 25.93 44.39 32.68
CA ILE A 41 25.17 44.29 31.45
C ILE A 41 26.03 44.71 30.25
N ARG A 42 25.88 44.00 29.13
CA ARG A 42 26.41 44.39 27.84
C ARG A 42 25.34 44.20 26.76
N LYS A 43 25.48 44.93 25.64
CA LYS A 43 24.49 44.85 24.52
C LYS A 43 24.76 43.69 23.60
N ASP A 44 26.02 43.34 23.41
CA ASP A 44 26.52 42.24 22.59
C ASP A 44 27.94 41.81 23.03
N ALA A 45 28.44 40.71 22.42
CA ALA A 45 29.74 40.13 22.74
C ALA A 45 30.93 41.09 22.53
N ASN A 46 30.79 42.15 21.75
CA ASN A 46 31.85 43.11 21.43
C ASN A 46 31.85 44.33 22.31
N THR A 47 30.84 44.49 23.20
CA THR A 47 30.74 45.61 24.13
C THR A 47 31.25 45.22 25.52
N PRO A 48 31.96 46.14 26.25
CA PRO A 48 32.37 45.86 27.62
C PRO A 48 31.15 45.79 28.57
N TYR A 49 31.32 45.11 29.70
CA TYR A 49 30.30 45.06 30.74
C TYR A 49 30.28 46.33 31.55
N ASP A 50 29.13 46.97 31.68
CA ASP A 50 28.89 48.15 32.48
C ASP A 50 27.84 47.88 33.58
N GLU A 51 27.90 48.67 34.66
CA GLU A 51 26.86 48.63 35.69
C GLU A 51 25.56 49.29 35.16
N PRO A 52 24.41 48.67 35.39
CA PRO A 52 23.15 49.22 34.92
C PRO A 52 22.79 50.53 35.65
N THR A 53 22.23 51.48 34.92
CA THR A 53 21.75 52.77 35.50
C THR A 53 20.65 52.54 36.54
N GLN A 54 20.53 53.46 37.50
CA GLN A 54 19.42 53.41 38.51
C GLN A 54 18.02 53.34 37.89
N SER A 55 17.83 53.97 36.73
CA SER A 55 16.58 53.92 35.98
C SER A 55 16.33 52.52 35.39
N ALA A 56 17.36 51.86 34.83
CA ALA A 56 17.29 50.50 34.32
C ALA A 56 17.00 49.49 35.44
N LEU A 57 17.63 49.61 36.59
CA LEU A 57 17.35 48.80 37.78
C LEU A 57 15.91 48.96 38.30
N LYS A 58 15.36 50.19 38.30
CA LYS A 58 13.96 50.41 38.66
C LYS A 58 12.97 49.74 37.70
N LYS A 59 13.27 49.80 36.40
CA LYS A 59 12.47 49.13 35.36
C LYS A 59 12.59 47.61 35.48
N ALA A 60 13.80 47.10 35.73
CA ALA A 60 14.06 45.67 35.92
C ALA A 60 13.35 45.09 37.16
N LYS A 61 13.33 45.79 38.28
CA LYS A 61 12.54 45.41 39.48
C LYS A 61 11.07 45.25 39.16
N LYS A 62 10.47 46.17 38.39
CA LYS A 62 9.07 46.08 37.97
C LYS A 62 8.85 44.87 37.04
N GLY A 63 9.80 44.60 36.13
CA GLY A 63 9.77 43.42 35.29
C GLY A 63 9.93 42.10 36.08
N ALA A 64 10.77 42.09 37.11
CA ALA A 64 10.93 40.96 38.03
C ALA A 64 9.63 40.64 38.80
N ASP A 65 8.93 41.69 39.28
CA ASP A 65 7.61 41.55 39.93
C ASP A 65 6.55 40.95 38.97
N GLU A 66 6.61 41.31 37.70
CA GLU A 66 5.74 40.72 36.68
C GLU A 66 6.08 39.25 36.40
N LEU A 67 7.35 38.88 36.35
CA LEU A 67 7.81 37.51 36.23
C LEU A 67 7.39 36.65 37.42
N GLU A 68 7.54 37.20 38.64
CA GLU A 68 7.10 36.54 39.89
C GLU A 68 5.58 36.28 39.88
N LYS A 69 4.79 37.26 39.44
CA LYS A 69 3.33 37.10 39.30
C LYS A 69 2.97 36.04 38.28
N LYS A 70 3.69 36.00 37.14
CA LYS A 70 3.48 34.96 36.11
C LYS A 70 3.84 33.58 36.65
N ARG A 71 4.95 33.42 37.38
CA ARG A 71 5.36 32.18 38.03
C ARG A 71 4.31 31.66 39.00
N LYS A 72 3.86 32.52 39.96
CA LYS A 72 2.82 32.15 40.93
C LYS A 72 1.53 31.72 40.24
N LYS A 73 1.10 32.43 39.19
CA LYS A 73 -0.11 32.06 38.45
C LYS A 73 0.04 30.73 37.70
N ALA A 74 1.23 30.43 37.18
CA ALA A 74 1.51 29.14 36.52
C ALA A 74 1.55 28.01 37.56
N GLU A 75 2.13 28.22 38.74
CA GLU A 75 2.17 27.27 39.85
C GLU A 75 0.74 26.97 40.35
N GLU A 76 -0.06 28.01 40.61
CA GLU A 76 -1.48 27.86 41.02
C GLU A 76 -2.31 27.11 39.98
N LEU A 77 -2.08 27.37 38.68
CA LEU A 77 -2.76 26.66 37.59
C LEU A 77 -2.33 25.18 37.55
N ALA A 78 -1.03 24.91 37.68
CA ALA A 78 -0.50 23.54 37.71
C ALA A 78 -0.99 22.72 38.91
N GLU A 79 -1.05 23.35 40.10
CA GLU A 79 -1.61 22.74 41.31
C GLU A 79 -3.11 22.44 41.15
N ARG A 80 -3.86 23.39 40.56
CA ARG A 80 -5.29 23.20 40.29
C ARG A 80 -5.51 22.05 39.29
N GLU A 81 -4.77 22.03 38.20
CA GLU A 81 -4.84 20.93 37.23
C GLU A 81 -4.46 19.55 37.82
N ALA A 82 -3.42 19.53 38.68
CA ALA A 82 -3.01 18.32 39.38
C ALA A 82 -4.10 17.82 40.35
N LYS A 83 -4.76 18.74 41.06
CA LYS A 83 -5.87 18.42 41.95
C LYS A 83 -7.09 17.91 41.18
N GLU A 84 -7.50 18.62 40.13
CA GLU A 84 -8.61 18.19 39.26
C GLU A 84 -8.35 16.81 38.67
N LYS A 85 -7.12 16.53 38.17
CA LYS A 85 -6.71 15.19 37.69
C LYS A 85 -6.74 14.14 38.80
N GLY A 86 -6.36 14.46 40.02
CA GLY A 86 -6.45 13.58 41.17
C GLY A 86 -7.90 13.20 41.49
N GLU A 87 -8.79 14.17 41.60
CA GLU A 87 -10.22 13.97 41.86
C GLU A 87 -10.91 13.16 40.73
N GLU A 88 -10.56 13.45 39.46
CA GLU A 88 -11.06 12.65 38.33
C GLU A 88 -10.59 11.19 38.38
N ARG A 89 -9.31 10.96 38.76
CA ARG A 89 -8.76 9.61 38.91
C ARG A 89 -9.47 8.83 40.01
N GLU A 90 -9.64 9.40 41.20
CA GLU A 90 -10.35 8.76 42.31
C GLU A 90 -11.81 8.47 41.96
N LYS A 91 -12.48 9.38 41.29
CA LYS A 91 -13.86 9.21 40.81
C LYS A 91 -13.96 8.06 39.80
N ARG A 92 -12.98 7.96 38.89
CA ARG A 92 -12.90 6.89 37.90
C ARG A 92 -12.64 5.54 38.56
N GLU A 93 -11.70 5.46 39.51
CA GLU A 93 -11.40 4.24 40.27
C GLU A 93 -12.63 3.74 41.05
N ARG A 94 -13.36 4.64 41.69
CA ARG A 94 -14.61 4.30 42.36
C ARG A 94 -15.69 3.80 41.41
N LEU A 95 -15.87 4.45 40.26
CA LEU A 95 -16.81 4.02 39.23
C LEU A 95 -16.47 2.63 38.68
N LEU A 96 -15.19 2.35 38.47
CA LEU A 96 -14.72 1.04 38.05
C LEU A 96 -15.00 -0.04 39.10
N GLU A 97 -14.81 0.26 40.37
CA GLU A 97 -15.11 -0.70 41.45
C GLU A 97 -16.61 -0.99 41.54
N GLU A 98 -17.45 0.03 41.52
CA GLU A 98 -18.91 -0.09 41.52
C GLU A 98 -19.41 -0.89 40.30
N SER A 99 -18.77 -0.71 39.12
CA SER A 99 -19.15 -1.38 37.88
C SER A 99 -18.91 -2.90 37.88
N LYS A 100 -18.03 -3.43 38.73
CA LYS A 100 -17.79 -4.87 38.88
C LYS A 100 -19.01 -5.62 39.36
N SER A 101 -19.92 -4.94 40.07
CA SER A 101 -21.17 -5.52 40.57
C SER A 101 -22.27 -5.58 39.48
N VAL A 102 -22.08 -4.92 38.34
CA VAL A 102 -23.07 -4.89 37.26
C VAL A 102 -22.93 -6.11 36.38
N VAL A 103 -23.73 -7.12 36.63
CA VAL A 103 -23.80 -8.36 35.84
C VAL A 103 -24.94 -8.25 34.84
N LEU A 104 -24.65 -8.52 33.55
CA LEU A 104 -25.65 -8.61 32.49
C LEU A 104 -26.12 -10.06 32.35
N THR A 105 -27.44 -10.22 32.29
CA THR A 105 -28.10 -11.47 31.91
C THR A 105 -28.94 -11.20 30.68
N GLU A 106 -28.88 -12.10 29.69
CA GLU A 106 -29.72 -11.99 28.51
C GLU A 106 -31.19 -12.14 28.91
N ASP A 107 -32.02 -11.17 28.49
CA ASP A 107 -33.47 -11.23 28.77
C ASP A 107 -34.12 -12.26 27.82
N THR A 108 -34.54 -13.38 28.39
CA THR A 108 -35.19 -14.49 27.69
C THR A 108 -36.63 -14.20 27.28
N SER A 109 -37.24 -13.10 27.77
CA SER A 109 -38.56 -12.66 27.36
C SER A 109 -38.53 -11.95 25.99
N LEU A 110 -37.37 -11.47 25.56
CA LEU A 110 -37.18 -10.85 24.25
C LEU A 110 -37.13 -11.89 23.13
N PRO A 111 -37.45 -11.50 21.89
CA PRO A 111 -37.35 -12.40 20.74
C PRO A 111 -35.96 -13.00 20.62
N LYS A 112 -35.88 -14.27 20.22
CA LYS A 112 -34.60 -14.95 19.98
C LYS A 112 -33.79 -14.18 18.93
N ALA A 113 -32.55 -13.82 19.28
CA ALA A 113 -31.67 -13.06 18.42
C ALA A 113 -31.20 -13.87 17.19
N ILE A 114 -31.27 -13.28 16.01
CA ILE A 114 -30.81 -13.89 14.76
C ILE A 114 -29.30 -13.69 14.64
N LYS A 115 -28.53 -14.76 14.56
CA LYS A 115 -27.08 -14.69 14.30
C LYS A 115 -26.87 -14.29 12.84
N ALA A 116 -26.22 -13.15 12.59
CA ALA A 116 -25.98 -12.63 11.25
C ALA A 116 -24.59 -12.02 11.11
N LYS A 117 -24.07 -11.99 9.88
CA LYS A 117 -22.91 -11.19 9.48
C LYS A 117 -23.34 -9.75 9.20
N ILE A 118 -22.40 -8.79 9.36
CA ILE A 118 -22.70 -7.36 9.14
C ILE A 118 -23.23 -7.11 7.71
N SER A 119 -22.72 -7.81 6.70
CA SER A 119 -23.20 -7.71 5.31
C SER A 119 -24.66 -8.12 5.11
N GLN A 120 -25.24 -8.91 6.02
CA GLN A 120 -26.62 -9.42 5.93
C GLN A 120 -27.61 -8.58 6.71
N LEU A 121 -27.15 -7.59 7.48
CA LEU A 121 -28.00 -6.86 8.43
C LEU A 121 -29.10 -6.02 7.77
N ALA A 122 -28.94 -5.61 6.53
CA ALA A 122 -29.99 -4.86 5.81
C ALA A 122 -31.34 -5.61 5.75
N GLU A 123 -31.30 -6.96 5.72
CA GLU A 123 -32.48 -7.84 5.70
C GLU A 123 -33.11 -8.04 7.09
N HIS A 124 -32.40 -7.60 8.14
CA HIS A 124 -32.80 -7.81 9.53
C HIS A 124 -33.15 -6.51 10.28
N ARG A 125 -33.43 -5.42 9.56
CA ARG A 125 -33.88 -4.16 10.16
C ARG A 125 -35.13 -4.39 11.02
N SER A 126 -35.19 -3.71 12.15
CA SER A 126 -36.25 -3.82 13.19
C SER A 126 -36.30 -5.19 13.89
N LYS A 127 -35.33 -6.08 13.65
CA LYS A 127 -35.23 -7.39 14.33
C LYS A 127 -34.12 -7.38 15.36
N ARG A 128 -34.23 -8.27 16.35
CA ARG A 128 -33.17 -8.53 17.32
C ARG A 128 -32.13 -9.45 16.68
N VAL A 129 -30.87 -9.00 16.66
CA VAL A 129 -29.75 -9.70 16.03
C VAL A 129 -28.63 -9.97 17.01
N ARG A 130 -27.82 -10.99 16.72
CA ARG A 130 -26.60 -11.35 17.41
C ARG A 130 -25.44 -11.24 16.44
N VAL A 131 -24.48 -10.38 16.73
CA VAL A 131 -23.30 -10.12 15.91
C VAL A 131 -22.01 -10.28 16.72
N PHE A 132 -20.94 -10.67 16.04
CA PHE A 132 -19.61 -10.81 16.59
C PHE A 132 -18.64 -9.97 15.80
N GLY A 133 -17.63 -9.40 16.45
CA GLY A 133 -16.61 -8.64 15.73
C GLY A 133 -15.63 -7.96 16.66
N TRP A 134 -14.79 -7.16 16.05
CA TRP A 134 -13.74 -6.37 16.70
C TRP A 134 -14.14 -4.91 16.76
N ILE A 135 -13.80 -4.26 17.88
CA ILE A 135 -14.01 -2.80 18.05
C ILE A 135 -13.04 -2.04 17.15
N HIS A 136 -13.56 -1.44 16.11
CA HIS A 136 -12.77 -0.66 15.15
C HIS A 136 -12.63 0.81 15.54
N ARG A 137 -13.73 1.41 16.06
CA ARG A 137 -13.76 2.75 16.62
C ARG A 137 -14.53 2.74 17.93
N LEU A 138 -14.09 3.56 18.87
CA LEU A 138 -14.67 3.67 20.21
C LEU A 138 -14.79 5.13 20.61
N ARG A 139 -16.00 5.56 20.96
CA ARG A 139 -16.28 6.89 21.49
C ARG A 139 -17.14 6.78 22.72
N GLN A 140 -16.51 6.86 23.88
CA GLN A 140 -17.17 6.84 25.18
C GLN A 140 -17.64 8.25 25.56
N GLN A 141 -18.89 8.36 26.01
CA GLN A 141 -19.48 9.54 26.62
C GLN A 141 -20.04 9.14 27.98
N LYS A 142 -20.47 10.12 28.79
CA LYS A 142 -20.88 9.87 30.19
C LYS A 142 -21.85 8.71 30.36
N ASP A 143 -22.94 8.68 29.56
CA ASP A 143 -24.04 7.73 29.73
C ASP A 143 -24.27 6.84 28.50
N ILE A 144 -23.44 7.00 27.46
CA ILE A 144 -23.58 6.31 26.18
C ILE A 144 -22.22 6.07 25.53
N THR A 145 -22.03 4.89 24.98
CA THR A 145 -20.83 4.55 24.19
C THR A 145 -21.23 4.20 22.76
N PHE A 146 -20.60 4.88 21.80
CA PHE A 146 -20.69 4.56 20.39
C PHE A 146 -19.51 3.71 19.96
N LEU A 147 -19.78 2.60 19.32
CA LEU A 147 -18.79 1.71 18.75
C LEU A 147 -18.96 1.63 17.23
N THR A 148 -17.86 1.43 16.52
CA THR A 148 -17.91 0.85 15.18
C THR A 148 -17.35 -0.56 15.28
N LEU A 149 -18.19 -1.55 15.01
CA LEU A 149 -17.83 -2.97 14.97
C LEU A 149 -17.43 -3.35 13.54
N ARG A 150 -16.42 -4.20 13.37
CA ARG A 150 -16.12 -4.87 12.10
C ARG A 150 -16.10 -6.39 12.29
N ASP A 151 -16.57 -7.13 11.29
CA ASP A 151 -16.54 -8.60 11.27
C ASP A 151 -15.84 -9.19 10.04
N GLY A 152 -15.17 -8.33 9.25
CA GLY A 152 -14.57 -8.69 7.97
C GLY A 152 -15.54 -8.60 6.78
N THR A 153 -16.85 -8.55 6.99
CA THR A 153 -17.85 -8.38 5.92
C THR A 153 -18.36 -6.94 5.80
N GLY A 154 -18.17 -6.12 6.84
CA GLY A 154 -18.62 -4.74 6.87
C GLY A 154 -18.30 -4.04 8.18
N TYR A 155 -18.88 -2.85 8.34
CA TYR A 155 -18.84 -2.03 9.53
C TYR A 155 -20.25 -1.78 10.03
N LEU A 156 -20.44 -1.80 11.35
CA LEU A 156 -21.72 -1.59 12.02
C LEU A 156 -21.58 -0.54 13.11
N GLN A 157 -22.42 0.49 13.09
CA GLN A 157 -22.57 1.39 14.24
C GLN A 157 -23.33 0.69 15.35
N VAL A 158 -22.83 0.81 16.57
CA VAL A 158 -23.40 0.16 17.76
C VAL A 158 -23.53 1.19 18.88
N VAL A 159 -24.60 1.09 19.63
CA VAL A 159 -24.91 1.98 20.76
C VAL A 159 -25.05 1.16 22.03
N LEU A 160 -24.18 1.43 23.02
CA LEU A 160 -24.34 0.94 24.39
C LEU A 160 -24.89 2.08 25.24
N SER A 161 -26.03 1.88 25.90
CA SER A 161 -26.67 2.87 26.76
C SER A 161 -27.31 2.23 27.99
N GLY A 162 -27.52 3.01 29.04
CA GLY A 162 -28.08 2.52 30.29
C GLY A 162 -27.22 1.43 30.94
N ARG A 163 -27.85 0.37 31.47
CA ARG A 163 -27.17 -0.69 32.24
C ARG A 163 -26.03 -1.39 31.47
N VAL A 164 -26.19 -1.60 30.16
CA VAL A 164 -25.16 -2.26 29.34
C VAL A 164 -23.88 -1.43 29.20
N ASN A 165 -23.97 -0.12 29.34
CA ASN A 165 -22.84 0.81 29.32
C ASN A 165 -22.15 1.00 30.69
N GLN A 166 -22.77 0.49 31.77
CA GLN A 166 -22.27 0.65 33.15
C GLN A 166 -21.43 -0.53 33.65
N THR A 167 -21.25 -1.56 32.83
CA THR A 167 -20.44 -2.73 33.17
C THR A 167 -18.95 -2.41 33.24
N TYR A 168 -18.20 -3.14 34.07
CA TYR A 168 -16.74 -3.00 34.13
C TYR A 168 -16.10 -3.12 32.74
N HIS A 169 -16.54 -4.09 31.94
CA HIS A 169 -16.03 -4.29 30.58
C HIS A 169 -16.36 -3.13 29.63
N ALA A 170 -17.52 -2.45 29.78
CA ALA A 170 -17.84 -1.29 28.97
C ALA A 170 -16.92 -0.10 29.28
N LEU A 171 -16.64 0.12 30.57
CA LEU A 171 -15.79 1.23 31.02
C LEU A 171 -14.30 1.00 30.73
N THR A 172 -13.87 -0.26 30.59
CA THR A 172 -12.48 -0.64 30.28
C THR A 172 -12.28 -1.11 28.83
N LEU A 173 -13.31 -1.00 27.99
CA LEU A 173 -13.27 -1.44 26.60
C LEU A 173 -12.21 -0.67 25.82
N THR A 174 -11.46 -1.39 25.01
CA THR A 174 -10.36 -0.88 24.19
C THR A 174 -10.57 -1.20 22.72
N LEU A 175 -9.93 -0.43 21.84
CA LEU A 175 -9.88 -0.75 20.41
C LEU A 175 -9.29 -2.14 20.20
N GLU A 176 -9.78 -2.84 19.18
CA GLU A 176 -9.39 -4.20 18.81
C GLU A 176 -9.89 -5.29 19.77
N SER A 177 -10.58 -4.95 20.86
CA SER A 177 -11.29 -5.97 21.67
C SER A 177 -12.36 -6.67 20.84
N THR A 178 -12.51 -7.97 21.05
CA THR A 178 -13.53 -8.82 20.41
C THR A 178 -14.75 -8.90 21.29
N VAL A 179 -15.93 -8.69 20.72
CA VAL A 179 -17.21 -8.67 21.44
C VAL A 179 -18.28 -9.48 20.73
N GLU A 180 -19.20 -10.01 21.52
CA GLU A 180 -20.52 -10.47 21.12
C GLU A 180 -21.54 -9.42 21.53
N LEU A 181 -22.38 -9.00 20.60
CA LEU A 181 -23.39 -7.95 20.78
C LEU A 181 -24.76 -8.48 20.36
N ILE A 182 -25.75 -8.30 21.22
CA ILE A 182 -27.15 -8.65 20.96
C ILE A 182 -27.98 -7.39 21.14
N GLY A 183 -28.89 -7.15 20.22
CA GLY A 183 -29.73 -5.95 20.28
C GLY A 183 -30.66 -5.83 19.08
N THR A 184 -31.44 -4.76 19.08
CA THR A 184 -32.36 -4.45 17.99
C THR A 184 -31.70 -3.55 16.96
N LEU A 185 -31.76 -3.95 15.69
CA LEU A 185 -31.23 -3.18 14.59
C LEU A 185 -32.23 -2.09 14.19
N GLN A 186 -31.83 -0.84 14.28
CA GLN A 186 -32.67 0.32 13.95
C GLN A 186 -32.10 1.10 12.77
N VAL A 187 -32.96 1.71 11.98
CA VAL A 187 -32.55 2.69 10.96
C VAL A 187 -32.08 3.96 11.68
N VAL A 188 -30.97 4.53 11.22
CA VAL A 188 -30.49 5.80 11.81
C VAL A 188 -31.50 6.92 11.59
N PRO A 189 -31.64 7.85 12.55
CA PRO A 189 -32.52 9.00 12.41
C PRO A 189 -32.19 9.85 11.17
N GLU A 190 -33.20 10.53 10.64
CA GLU A 190 -33.04 11.43 9.51
C GLU A 190 -31.96 12.50 9.78
N GLY A 191 -31.11 12.77 8.79
CA GLY A 191 -29.98 13.69 8.91
C GLY A 191 -28.72 13.11 9.57
N LYS A 192 -28.75 11.85 10.05
CA LYS A 192 -27.57 11.13 10.55
C LYS A 192 -27.12 10.05 9.58
N THR A 193 -25.83 9.73 9.62
CA THR A 193 -25.22 8.71 8.77
C THR A 193 -24.56 7.63 9.61
N ALA A 194 -24.73 6.37 9.19
CA ALA A 194 -24.01 5.21 9.73
C ALA A 194 -23.75 4.20 8.60
N PRO A 195 -22.75 3.31 8.74
CA PRO A 195 -22.54 2.23 7.79
C PRO A 195 -23.82 1.40 7.59
N GLY A 196 -24.21 1.19 6.33
CA GLY A 196 -25.44 0.46 5.99
C GLY A 196 -26.75 1.20 6.33
N GLY A 197 -26.72 2.44 6.81
CA GLY A 197 -27.90 3.24 7.15
C GLY A 197 -28.67 2.73 8.38
N HIS A 198 -28.02 1.95 9.25
CA HIS A 198 -28.64 1.40 10.47
C HIS A 198 -27.62 1.32 11.61
N GLU A 199 -28.13 1.19 12.83
CA GLU A 199 -27.35 1.03 14.04
C GLU A 199 -27.93 -0.06 14.94
N LEU A 200 -27.10 -0.71 15.73
CA LEU A 200 -27.50 -1.73 16.70
C LEU A 200 -27.64 -1.09 18.08
N ILE A 201 -28.87 -1.09 18.60
CA ILE A 201 -29.13 -0.70 19.99
C ILE A 201 -29.03 -1.96 20.84
N VAL A 202 -28.00 -2.03 21.68
CA VAL A 202 -27.63 -3.24 22.41
C VAL A 202 -28.48 -3.40 23.66
N ASP A 203 -29.03 -4.59 23.86
CA ASP A 203 -29.73 -5.02 25.07
C ASP A 203 -28.90 -6.00 25.92
N HIS A 204 -27.99 -6.76 25.29
CA HIS A 204 -27.05 -7.65 25.96
C HIS A 204 -25.73 -7.74 25.20
N TRP A 205 -24.62 -7.89 25.91
CA TRP A 205 -23.31 -8.11 25.29
C TRP A 205 -22.32 -8.78 26.23
N GLN A 206 -21.29 -9.36 25.67
CA GLN A 206 -20.14 -9.87 26.41
C GLN A 206 -18.82 -9.62 25.71
N LEU A 207 -17.79 -9.44 26.50
CA LEU A 207 -16.41 -9.39 26.03
C LEU A 207 -15.93 -10.80 25.72
N VAL A 208 -15.51 -11.05 24.48
CA VAL A 208 -14.95 -12.35 24.06
C VAL A 208 -13.43 -12.38 24.24
N GLY A 209 -12.77 -11.28 23.89
CA GLY A 209 -11.32 -11.13 24.05
C GLY A 209 -10.93 -9.66 24.23
N ALA A 210 -10.25 -9.36 25.33
CA ALA A 210 -9.76 -8.01 25.60
C ALA A 210 -8.49 -7.73 24.78
N ALA A 211 -8.44 -6.54 24.18
CA ALA A 211 -7.19 -5.98 23.66
C ALA A 211 -6.52 -5.11 24.72
N PRO A 212 -5.18 -5.02 24.75
CA PRO A 212 -4.47 -4.20 25.70
C PRO A 212 -4.77 -2.70 25.51
N GLY A 213 -4.68 -1.95 26.58
CA GLY A 213 -4.79 -0.49 26.63
C GLY A 213 -3.51 0.17 27.08
N ALA A 214 -3.57 1.45 27.40
CA ALA A 214 -2.45 2.27 27.87
C ALA A 214 -1.22 2.19 26.94
N GLU A 215 -0.04 1.85 27.47
CA GLU A 215 1.21 1.80 26.70
C GLU A 215 1.18 0.76 25.57
N ASP A 216 0.51 -0.37 25.78
CA ASP A 216 0.39 -1.47 24.82
C ASP A 216 -0.81 -1.33 23.88
N ALA A 217 -1.53 -0.19 23.93
CA ALA A 217 -2.67 0.05 23.06
C ALA A 217 -2.31 -0.11 21.57
N PHE A 218 -3.24 -0.66 20.81
CA PHE A 218 -3.07 -0.87 19.36
C PHE A 218 -2.60 0.37 18.61
N THR A 219 -3.16 1.53 18.95
CA THR A 219 -2.83 2.83 18.32
C THR A 219 -1.40 3.32 18.61
N ASN A 220 -0.77 2.83 19.68
CA ASN A 220 0.63 3.13 19.98
C ASN A 220 1.59 2.27 19.15
N ARG A 221 1.16 1.09 18.72
CA ARG A 221 1.94 0.18 17.89
C ARG A 221 1.80 0.49 16.39
N LEU A 222 0.60 0.88 15.98
CA LEU A 222 0.28 1.13 14.57
C LEU A 222 -0.68 2.31 14.44
N ASN A 223 -0.30 3.30 13.64
CA ASN A 223 -1.12 4.44 13.27
C ASN A 223 -0.76 4.92 11.85
N GLU A 224 -1.49 5.89 11.31
CA GLU A 224 -1.31 6.42 9.94
C GLU A 224 0.10 7.00 9.67
N LYS A 225 0.82 7.43 10.71
CA LYS A 225 2.17 8.01 10.61
C LYS A 225 3.29 6.99 10.84
N THR A 226 2.95 5.73 11.10
CA THR A 226 3.94 4.66 11.34
C THR A 226 4.81 4.46 10.11
N ASN A 227 6.11 4.35 10.32
CA ASN A 227 7.09 4.14 9.24
C ASN A 227 6.72 2.90 8.38
N PRO A 228 6.82 2.96 7.03
CA PRO A 228 6.50 1.86 6.14
C PRO A 228 7.22 0.53 6.45
N SER A 229 8.46 0.58 6.96
CA SER A 229 9.19 -0.62 7.39
C SER A 229 8.51 -1.30 8.58
N ILE A 230 8.10 -0.51 9.59
CA ILE A 230 7.36 -1.01 10.76
C ILE A 230 5.98 -1.53 10.35
N GLN A 231 5.30 -0.84 9.41
CA GLN A 231 4.03 -1.34 8.86
C GLN A 231 4.21 -2.70 8.17
N ALA A 232 5.33 -2.92 7.49
CA ALA A 232 5.65 -4.21 6.89
C ALA A 232 5.89 -5.30 7.94
N ASP A 233 6.59 -4.99 9.05
CA ASP A 233 6.79 -5.91 10.18
C ASP A 233 5.47 -6.24 10.90
N LEU A 234 4.57 -5.26 10.98
CA LEU A 234 3.26 -5.39 11.60
C LEU A 234 2.14 -5.63 10.57
N ARG A 235 2.45 -6.25 9.42
CA ARG A 235 1.48 -6.42 8.32
C ARG A 235 0.18 -7.07 8.78
N HIS A 236 0.23 -8.07 9.66
CA HIS A 236 -0.93 -8.71 10.29
C HIS A 236 -1.85 -7.75 11.06
N LEU A 237 -1.33 -6.64 11.56
CA LEU A 237 -2.11 -5.57 12.18
C LEU A 237 -2.58 -4.55 11.15
N VAL A 238 -1.75 -4.20 10.16
CA VAL A 238 -2.11 -3.30 9.04
C VAL A 238 -3.34 -3.80 8.30
N LEU A 239 -3.47 -5.12 8.12
CA LEU A 239 -4.61 -5.75 7.46
C LEU A 239 -5.96 -5.48 8.16
N ARG A 240 -5.96 -5.05 9.42
CA ARG A 240 -7.17 -4.66 10.17
C ARG A 240 -7.68 -3.26 9.79
N GLY A 241 -6.85 -2.46 9.09
CA GLY A 241 -7.19 -1.12 8.63
C GLY A 241 -8.20 -1.11 7.48
N GLU A 242 -8.93 -0.01 7.35
CA GLU A 242 -9.98 0.16 6.33
C GLU A 242 -9.43 0.04 4.91
N THR A 243 -8.34 0.74 4.61
CA THR A 243 -7.72 0.75 3.27
C THR A 243 -7.16 -0.63 2.91
N ALA A 244 -6.32 -1.23 3.77
CA ALA A 244 -5.70 -2.51 3.49
C ALA A 244 -6.74 -3.63 3.32
N SER A 245 -7.77 -3.66 4.17
CA SER A 245 -8.86 -4.64 4.03
C SER A 245 -9.70 -4.41 2.78
N ALA A 246 -9.94 -3.15 2.38
CA ALA A 246 -10.66 -2.83 1.15
C ALA A 246 -9.89 -3.27 -0.10
N VAL A 247 -8.57 -3.02 -0.15
CA VAL A 247 -7.69 -3.47 -1.25
C VAL A 247 -7.76 -5.00 -1.41
N LEU A 248 -7.65 -5.76 -0.31
CA LEU A 248 -7.70 -7.23 -0.38
C LEU A 248 -9.07 -7.78 -0.75
N ARG A 249 -10.16 -7.12 -0.36
CA ARG A 249 -11.51 -7.48 -0.83
C ARG A 249 -11.67 -7.19 -2.31
N LEU A 250 -11.17 -6.06 -2.78
CA LEU A 250 -11.16 -5.74 -4.22
C LEU A 250 -10.31 -6.74 -5.00
N ARG A 251 -9.16 -7.17 -4.44
CA ARG A 251 -8.34 -8.25 -5.01
C ARG A 251 -9.15 -9.54 -5.20
N ALA A 252 -9.87 -9.98 -4.18
CA ALA A 252 -10.69 -11.19 -4.27
C ALA A 252 -11.80 -11.06 -5.33
N ALA A 253 -12.43 -9.88 -5.42
CA ALA A 253 -13.42 -9.59 -6.45
C ALA A 253 -12.80 -9.58 -7.86
N LEU A 254 -11.59 -9.02 -8.03
CA LEU A 254 -10.85 -8.97 -9.29
C LEU A 254 -10.51 -10.39 -9.79
N LEU A 255 -9.99 -11.26 -8.92
CA LEU A 255 -9.70 -12.65 -9.28
C LEU A 255 -10.97 -13.42 -9.70
N SER A 256 -12.09 -13.15 -9.06
CA SER A 256 -13.39 -13.70 -9.47
C SER A 256 -13.86 -13.13 -10.82
N ALA A 257 -13.64 -11.83 -11.06
CA ALA A 257 -13.99 -11.18 -12.33
C ALA A 257 -13.17 -11.79 -13.48
N PHE A 258 -11.87 -11.99 -13.32
CA PHE A 258 -11.03 -12.66 -14.31
C PHE A 258 -11.58 -14.05 -14.68
N ARG A 259 -11.88 -14.91 -13.70
CA ARG A 259 -12.42 -16.25 -13.97
C ARG A 259 -13.74 -16.20 -14.73
N ARG A 260 -14.59 -15.22 -14.44
CA ARG A 260 -15.86 -15.01 -15.17
C ARG A 260 -15.60 -14.54 -16.61
N THR A 261 -14.67 -13.65 -16.81
CA THR A 261 -14.27 -13.17 -18.15
C THR A 261 -13.71 -14.32 -18.99
N PHE A 262 -12.75 -15.09 -18.46
CA PHE A 262 -12.18 -16.23 -19.18
C PHE A 262 -13.21 -17.33 -19.48
N ALA A 263 -14.13 -17.59 -18.54
CA ALA A 263 -15.23 -18.52 -18.79
C ALA A 263 -16.14 -18.07 -19.95
N LYS A 264 -16.39 -16.75 -20.07
CA LYS A 264 -17.14 -16.17 -21.21
C LYS A 264 -16.40 -16.36 -22.55
N HIS A 265 -15.06 -16.31 -22.54
CA HIS A 265 -14.21 -16.54 -23.70
C HIS A 265 -13.88 -18.02 -23.93
N SER A 266 -14.49 -18.95 -23.18
CA SER A 266 -14.25 -20.39 -23.25
C SER A 266 -12.79 -20.79 -23.00
N THR A 267 -12.02 -20.00 -22.26
CA THR A 267 -10.64 -20.25 -21.87
C THR A 267 -10.60 -21.06 -20.57
N LEU A 268 -9.86 -22.18 -20.55
CA LEU A 268 -9.83 -23.12 -19.45
C LEU A 268 -8.78 -22.77 -18.41
N GLU A 269 -9.13 -22.75 -17.11
CA GLU A 269 -8.15 -22.58 -16.02
C GLU A 269 -7.35 -23.87 -15.80
N VAL A 270 -6.02 -23.79 -15.83
CA VAL A 270 -5.10 -24.90 -15.57
C VAL A 270 -4.12 -24.52 -14.45
N THR A 271 -3.45 -25.53 -13.87
CA THR A 271 -2.56 -25.35 -12.72
C THR A 271 -1.15 -25.90 -13.00
N PRO A 272 -0.29 -25.13 -13.66
CA PRO A 272 1.10 -25.51 -13.93
C PRO A 272 1.93 -25.67 -12.64
N PRO A 273 3.08 -26.38 -12.67
CA PRO A 273 3.95 -26.50 -11.51
C PRO A 273 4.71 -25.20 -11.20
N CYS A 274 4.87 -24.86 -9.91
CA CYS A 274 5.76 -23.78 -9.46
C CYS A 274 7.21 -24.23 -9.30
N LEU A 275 7.44 -25.51 -9.02
CA LEU A 275 8.77 -26.09 -8.87
C LEU A 275 9.20 -26.71 -10.21
N VAL A 276 10.22 -26.13 -10.83
CA VAL A 276 10.61 -26.44 -12.21
C VAL A 276 12.12 -26.64 -12.35
N GLN A 277 12.56 -27.22 -13.48
CA GLN A 277 13.99 -27.36 -13.83
C GLN A 277 14.36 -26.60 -15.12
N THR A 278 13.46 -25.77 -15.62
CA THR A 278 13.66 -24.91 -16.78
C THR A 278 13.52 -23.45 -16.42
N MET A 279 14.16 -22.57 -17.17
CA MET A 279 14.03 -21.12 -17.06
C MET A 279 13.27 -20.55 -18.27
N VAL A 280 12.56 -19.46 -18.08
CA VAL A 280 11.80 -18.76 -19.13
C VAL A 280 12.47 -17.43 -19.47
N GLU A 281 12.89 -16.70 -18.46
CA GLU A 281 13.54 -15.40 -18.57
C GLU A 281 14.88 -15.47 -17.83
N GLY A 282 15.99 -15.10 -18.41
CA GLY A 282 17.34 -15.00 -17.87
C GLY A 282 17.68 -15.75 -16.57
N GLY A 283 18.75 -16.52 -16.56
CA GLY A 283 19.14 -17.36 -15.41
C GLY A 283 19.58 -16.60 -14.15
N ALA A 284 19.82 -15.28 -14.24
CA ALA A 284 20.28 -14.46 -13.13
C ALA A 284 19.17 -14.16 -12.10
N THR A 285 17.90 -14.22 -12.52
CA THR A 285 16.73 -13.89 -11.68
C THR A 285 16.02 -15.11 -11.10
N LEU A 286 16.69 -16.26 -11.01
CA LEU A 286 16.14 -17.52 -10.49
C LEU A 286 16.41 -17.69 -8.99
N PHE A 287 15.37 -18.05 -8.24
CA PHE A 287 15.52 -18.68 -6.93
C PHE A 287 15.86 -20.16 -7.11
N LYS A 288 17.12 -20.51 -6.81
CA LYS A 288 17.67 -21.86 -6.98
C LYS A 288 17.56 -22.65 -5.69
N LEU A 289 17.22 -23.93 -5.81
CA LEU A 289 17.13 -24.87 -4.69
C LEU A 289 17.68 -26.25 -5.07
N ASP A 290 18.05 -27.03 -4.07
CA ASP A 290 18.39 -28.45 -4.26
C ASP A 290 17.12 -29.29 -4.20
N TYR A 291 16.88 -30.04 -5.25
CA TYR A 291 15.76 -30.96 -5.36
C TYR A 291 16.27 -32.40 -5.46
N TYR A 292 16.43 -33.05 -4.32
CA TYR A 292 16.96 -34.41 -4.21
C TYR A 292 18.30 -34.60 -4.94
N GLY A 293 19.21 -33.65 -4.80
CA GLY A 293 20.53 -33.66 -5.43
C GLY A 293 20.55 -33.16 -6.89
N GLN A 294 19.45 -32.60 -7.38
CA GLN A 294 19.36 -31.95 -8.69
C GLN A 294 18.99 -30.49 -8.56
N PRO A 295 19.45 -29.60 -9.47
CA PRO A 295 19.02 -28.21 -9.42
C PRO A 295 17.54 -28.07 -9.80
N ALA A 296 16.80 -27.29 -9.02
CA ALA A 296 15.44 -26.85 -9.35
C ALA A 296 15.28 -25.37 -9.05
N PHE A 297 14.19 -24.80 -9.52
CA PHE A 297 13.92 -23.36 -9.44
C PHE A 297 12.46 -23.13 -9.05
N LEU A 298 12.20 -21.99 -8.39
CA LEU A 298 10.87 -21.44 -8.37
C LEU A 298 10.58 -20.79 -9.73
N THR A 299 9.40 -21.06 -10.29
CA THR A 299 9.06 -20.65 -11.66
C THR A 299 9.02 -19.14 -11.83
N GLN A 300 9.56 -18.62 -12.93
CA GLN A 300 9.45 -17.20 -13.31
C GLN A 300 8.13 -16.94 -14.06
N SER A 301 7.58 -17.96 -14.74
CA SER A 301 6.38 -17.89 -15.56
C SER A 301 5.88 -19.30 -15.83
N SER A 302 4.58 -19.44 -15.97
CA SER A 302 3.93 -20.71 -16.37
C SER A 302 3.84 -20.89 -17.88
N GLN A 303 4.29 -19.91 -18.67
CA GLN A 303 4.12 -19.83 -20.13
C GLN A 303 4.43 -21.13 -20.86
N LEU A 304 5.61 -21.71 -20.65
CA LEU A 304 6.03 -22.91 -21.41
C LEU A 304 5.07 -24.08 -21.19
N TYR A 305 4.52 -24.22 -19.99
CA TYR A 305 3.51 -25.26 -19.68
C TYR A 305 2.16 -24.94 -20.31
N LEU A 306 1.74 -23.67 -20.34
CA LEU A 306 0.49 -23.25 -20.99
C LEU A 306 0.52 -23.52 -22.48
N GLU A 307 1.64 -23.24 -23.17
CA GLU A 307 1.79 -23.54 -24.59
C GLU A 307 1.59 -25.05 -24.87
N THR A 308 2.04 -25.95 -23.99
CA THR A 308 1.85 -27.38 -24.14
C THR A 308 0.41 -27.85 -23.96
N CYS A 309 -0.45 -27.01 -23.36
CA CYS A 309 -1.85 -27.36 -23.18
C CYS A 309 -2.71 -27.09 -24.42
N LEU A 310 -2.28 -26.19 -25.31
CA LEU A 310 -3.06 -25.80 -26.50
C LEU A 310 -3.56 -26.97 -27.36
N PRO A 311 -2.73 -27.97 -27.72
CA PRO A 311 -3.19 -29.05 -28.58
C PRO A 311 -4.24 -29.97 -27.98
N SER A 312 -4.40 -29.94 -26.65
CA SER A 312 -5.30 -30.84 -25.92
C SER A 312 -6.47 -30.13 -25.22
N LEU A 313 -6.27 -28.90 -24.80
CA LEU A 313 -7.23 -28.15 -23.97
C LEU A 313 -7.76 -26.87 -24.65
N GLY A 314 -7.17 -26.46 -25.78
CA GLY A 314 -7.46 -25.18 -26.42
C GLY A 314 -6.86 -24.03 -25.65
N ASP A 315 -7.52 -22.86 -25.69
CA ASP A 315 -7.08 -21.67 -24.97
C ASP A 315 -7.11 -21.89 -23.47
N VAL A 316 -6.00 -21.54 -22.81
CA VAL A 316 -5.82 -21.79 -21.37
C VAL A 316 -5.33 -20.56 -20.64
N PHE A 317 -5.63 -20.51 -19.34
CA PHE A 317 -5.05 -19.51 -18.43
C PHE A 317 -4.73 -20.15 -17.08
N CYS A 318 -3.88 -19.47 -16.31
CA CYS A 318 -3.69 -19.75 -14.89
C CYS A 318 -3.66 -18.47 -14.06
N VAL A 319 -3.91 -18.62 -12.77
CA VAL A 319 -3.67 -17.58 -11.75
C VAL A 319 -2.80 -18.21 -10.69
N GLN A 320 -1.51 -17.91 -10.72
CA GLN A 320 -0.50 -18.60 -9.93
C GLN A 320 0.64 -17.64 -9.55
N GLU A 321 1.40 -17.98 -8.53
CA GLU A 321 2.57 -17.20 -8.13
C GLU A 321 3.72 -17.43 -9.11
N SER A 322 4.38 -16.33 -9.47
CA SER A 322 5.67 -16.29 -10.16
C SER A 322 6.72 -15.66 -9.27
N PHE A 323 7.98 -16.06 -9.46
CA PHE A 323 9.09 -15.72 -8.60
C PHE A 323 10.23 -15.12 -9.42
N ARG A 324 10.74 -13.95 -8.98
CA ARG A 324 11.88 -13.29 -9.61
C ARG A 324 12.87 -12.83 -8.55
N ALA A 325 14.11 -13.35 -8.63
CA ALA A 325 15.19 -12.98 -7.72
C ALA A 325 15.92 -11.71 -8.18
N GLU A 326 15.15 -10.73 -8.65
CA GLU A 326 15.67 -9.44 -9.07
C GLU A 326 16.03 -8.59 -7.84
N ASN A 327 17.23 -8.01 -7.83
CA ASN A 327 17.63 -7.07 -6.79
C ASN A 327 17.07 -5.67 -7.10
N SER A 328 15.74 -5.55 -7.13
CA SER A 328 15.03 -4.31 -7.43
C SER A 328 14.23 -3.83 -6.24
N HIS A 329 14.52 -2.63 -5.76
CA HIS A 329 13.82 -1.99 -4.64
C HIS A 329 12.70 -1.03 -5.08
N THR A 330 12.32 -1.05 -6.34
CA THR A 330 11.28 -0.17 -6.86
C THR A 330 9.91 -0.47 -6.23
N ARG A 331 8.98 0.45 -6.39
CA ARG A 331 7.60 0.32 -5.91
C ARG A 331 6.76 -0.69 -6.71
N ARG A 332 7.26 -1.22 -7.83
CA ARG A 332 6.56 -2.08 -8.80
C ARG A 332 7.02 -3.53 -8.77
N HIS A 333 8.09 -3.87 -8.01
CA HIS A 333 8.68 -5.19 -8.01
C HIS A 333 8.43 -5.92 -6.70
N LEU A 334 8.08 -7.19 -6.83
CA LEU A 334 7.98 -8.19 -5.78
C LEU A 334 8.78 -9.41 -6.19
N SER A 335 9.43 -10.07 -5.23
CA SER A 335 10.13 -11.32 -5.47
C SER A 335 9.17 -12.51 -5.67
N GLU A 336 7.96 -12.40 -5.14
CA GLU A 336 6.83 -13.33 -5.30
C GLU A 336 5.57 -12.50 -5.58
N TYR A 337 4.89 -12.77 -6.69
CA TYR A 337 3.70 -12.04 -7.10
C TYR A 337 2.69 -12.95 -7.80
N THR A 338 1.43 -12.57 -7.76
CA THR A 338 0.38 -13.34 -8.44
C THR A 338 0.34 -12.97 -9.92
N HIS A 339 0.58 -13.96 -10.74
CA HIS A 339 0.65 -13.86 -12.18
C HIS A 339 -0.62 -14.49 -12.80
N LEU A 340 -1.38 -13.71 -13.54
CA LEU A 340 -2.41 -14.21 -14.43
C LEU A 340 -1.76 -14.36 -15.79
N GLU A 341 -1.69 -15.59 -16.30
CA GLU A 341 -1.07 -15.89 -17.59
C GLU A 341 -2.08 -16.61 -18.47
N ALA A 342 -2.08 -16.30 -19.75
CA ALA A 342 -2.95 -16.95 -20.73
C ALA A 342 -2.18 -17.25 -22.01
N GLU A 343 -2.56 -18.37 -22.66
CA GLU A 343 -2.03 -18.78 -23.95
C GLU A 343 -3.18 -19.16 -24.87
N LEU A 344 -3.14 -18.65 -26.12
CA LEU A 344 -4.23 -18.70 -27.10
C LEU A 344 -3.71 -19.27 -28.40
N GLY A 345 -4.43 -20.23 -28.97
CA GLY A 345 -4.10 -20.86 -30.23
C GLY A 345 -4.84 -20.25 -31.41
N PHE A 346 -4.25 -20.39 -32.62
CA PHE A 346 -4.83 -19.95 -33.90
C PHE A 346 -5.14 -18.45 -33.97
N ILE A 347 -4.33 -17.61 -33.33
CA ILE A 347 -4.45 -16.16 -33.32
C ILE A 347 -3.29 -15.49 -34.04
N ASN A 348 -3.49 -14.24 -34.45
CA ASN A 348 -2.43 -13.33 -34.89
C ASN A 348 -2.12 -12.27 -33.81
N PHE A 349 -1.16 -11.39 -34.06
CA PHE A 349 -0.70 -10.39 -33.10
C PHE A 349 -1.78 -9.35 -32.74
N ASP A 350 -2.62 -8.97 -33.69
CA ASP A 350 -3.75 -8.06 -33.45
C ASP A 350 -4.84 -8.71 -32.59
N ASP A 351 -5.08 -10.02 -32.81
CA ASP A 351 -6.00 -10.80 -31.98
C ASP A 351 -5.52 -10.87 -30.53
N LEU A 352 -4.21 -11.06 -30.30
CA LEU A 352 -3.60 -11.09 -28.97
C LEU A 352 -3.86 -9.77 -28.20
N MET A 353 -3.53 -8.62 -28.81
CA MET A 353 -3.74 -7.32 -28.19
C MET A 353 -5.24 -7.06 -27.95
N THR A 354 -6.11 -7.45 -28.87
CA THR A 354 -7.56 -7.29 -28.72
C THR A 354 -8.11 -8.16 -27.59
N HIS A 355 -7.59 -9.37 -27.42
CA HIS A 355 -7.95 -10.25 -26.31
C HIS A 355 -7.52 -9.67 -24.95
N ILE A 356 -6.28 -9.19 -24.84
CA ILE A 356 -5.78 -8.54 -23.60
C ILE A 356 -6.67 -7.35 -23.23
N GLU A 357 -7.00 -6.50 -24.20
CA GLU A 357 -7.90 -5.36 -24.02
C GLU A 357 -9.29 -5.81 -23.54
N ALA A 358 -9.83 -6.89 -24.13
CA ALA A 358 -11.11 -7.44 -23.73
C ALA A 358 -11.09 -7.95 -22.30
N VAL A 359 -10.07 -8.71 -21.90
CA VAL A 359 -9.93 -9.24 -20.53
C VAL A 359 -9.89 -8.12 -19.49
N ILE A 360 -9.12 -7.05 -19.73
CA ILE A 360 -9.04 -5.91 -18.81
C ILE A 360 -10.40 -5.20 -18.71
N CYS A 361 -11.00 -4.80 -19.83
CA CYS A 361 -12.23 -4.01 -19.84
C CYS A 361 -13.41 -4.79 -19.27
N GLU A 362 -13.60 -6.05 -19.68
CA GLU A 362 -14.71 -6.87 -19.19
C GLU A 362 -14.58 -7.22 -17.72
N SER A 363 -13.35 -7.45 -17.22
CA SER A 363 -13.14 -7.65 -15.79
C SER A 363 -13.45 -6.40 -14.97
N VAL A 364 -13.12 -5.22 -15.47
CA VAL A 364 -13.49 -3.93 -14.84
C VAL A 364 -15.00 -3.71 -14.89
N GLU A 365 -15.65 -4.00 -16.00
CA GLU A 365 -17.12 -3.94 -16.12
C GLU A 365 -17.80 -4.83 -15.08
N ILE A 366 -17.35 -6.09 -14.94
CA ILE A 366 -17.88 -7.03 -13.92
C ILE A 366 -17.71 -6.49 -12.49
N LEU A 367 -16.60 -5.82 -12.20
CA LEU A 367 -16.37 -5.19 -10.90
C LEU A 367 -17.31 -4.01 -10.65
N LEU A 368 -17.56 -3.19 -11.67
CA LEU A 368 -18.42 -2.01 -11.57
C LEU A 368 -19.91 -2.38 -11.53
N ASP A 369 -20.31 -3.44 -12.20
CA ASP A 369 -21.68 -3.96 -12.17
C ASP A 369 -22.07 -4.57 -10.82
N ASN A 370 -21.08 -4.98 -10.01
CA ASN A 370 -21.35 -5.49 -8.68
C ASN A 370 -21.27 -4.33 -7.66
N PRO A 371 -22.39 -3.99 -6.96
CA PRO A 371 -22.43 -2.86 -6.03
C PRO A 371 -21.37 -2.90 -4.93
N ALA A 372 -20.99 -4.10 -4.46
CA ALA A 372 -19.98 -4.24 -3.40
C ALA A 372 -18.57 -3.88 -3.89
N SER A 373 -18.15 -4.39 -5.07
CA SER A 373 -16.85 -4.05 -5.64
C SER A 373 -16.81 -2.62 -6.19
N ALA A 374 -17.90 -2.12 -6.78
CA ALA A 374 -18.02 -0.72 -7.18
C ALA A 374 -17.84 0.25 -6.00
N ALA A 375 -18.43 -0.08 -4.84
CA ALA A 375 -18.25 0.71 -3.62
C ALA A 375 -16.79 0.69 -3.11
N LEU A 376 -16.09 -0.45 -3.22
CA LEU A 376 -14.66 -0.55 -2.87
C LEU A 376 -13.79 0.29 -3.79
N ILE A 377 -14.03 0.24 -5.11
CA ILE A 377 -13.32 1.08 -6.08
C ILE A 377 -13.55 2.55 -5.76
N LYS A 378 -14.80 2.97 -5.56
CA LYS A 378 -15.14 4.36 -5.20
C LYS A 378 -14.49 4.82 -3.89
N GLN A 379 -14.40 3.92 -2.90
CA GLN A 379 -13.73 4.20 -1.62
C GLN A 379 -12.23 4.41 -1.79
N LEU A 380 -11.56 3.54 -2.57
CA LEU A 380 -10.11 3.52 -2.72
C LEU A 380 -9.62 4.52 -3.76
N ASN A 381 -10.35 4.67 -4.86
CA ASN A 381 -10.05 5.54 -6.00
C ASN A 381 -11.31 6.32 -6.44
N PRO A 382 -11.65 7.40 -5.73
CA PRO A 382 -12.86 8.18 -6.05
C PRO A 382 -12.88 8.81 -7.44
N LYS A 383 -11.71 8.91 -8.10
CA LYS A 383 -11.55 9.49 -9.44
C LYS A 383 -11.45 8.43 -10.53
N PHE A 384 -11.60 7.15 -10.19
CA PHE A 384 -11.49 6.06 -11.15
C PHE A 384 -12.42 6.27 -12.34
N GLN A 385 -11.86 6.10 -13.54
CA GLN A 385 -12.60 6.05 -14.80
C GLN A 385 -12.32 4.71 -15.47
N PRO A 386 -13.35 3.98 -15.91
CA PRO A 386 -13.15 2.74 -16.65
C PRO A 386 -12.40 2.99 -17.96
N PRO A 387 -11.52 2.08 -18.37
CA PRO A 387 -10.77 2.23 -19.60
C PRO A 387 -11.69 2.09 -20.81
N ALA A 388 -11.52 2.97 -21.80
CA ALA A 388 -12.30 2.96 -23.03
C ALA A 388 -11.57 2.26 -24.16
N ARG A 389 -12.26 1.37 -24.90
CA ARG A 389 -11.75 0.71 -26.11
C ARG A 389 -11.91 1.61 -27.35
N PRO A 390 -11.03 1.50 -28.35
CA PRO A 390 -9.78 0.72 -28.37
C PRO A 390 -8.66 1.44 -27.62
N PHE A 391 -7.71 0.67 -27.04
CA PHE A 391 -6.51 1.23 -26.44
C PHE A 391 -5.57 1.78 -27.52
N LEU A 392 -4.79 2.79 -27.17
CA LEU A 392 -3.78 3.32 -28.06
C LEU A 392 -2.71 2.26 -28.33
N ARG A 393 -2.37 2.05 -29.61
CA ARG A 393 -1.27 1.18 -30.05
C ARG A 393 -0.13 2.07 -30.54
N LEU A 394 1.00 2.04 -29.86
CA LEU A 394 2.19 2.84 -30.15
C LEU A 394 3.35 1.87 -30.43
N SER A 395 3.95 1.97 -31.61
CA SER A 395 5.12 1.16 -31.89
C SER A 395 6.32 1.62 -31.07
N TYR A 396 7.24 0.71 -30.75
CA TYR A 396 8.49 1.04 -30.06
C TYR A 396 9.24 2.18 -30.77
N VAL A 397 9.32 2.18 -32.10
CA VAL A 397 10.00 3.22 -32.88
C VAL A 397 9.30 4.57 -32.74
N ASP A 398 7.96 4.59 -32.79
CA ASP A 398 7.19 5.80 -32.60
C ASP A 398 7.29 6.30 -31.14
N ALA A 399 7.39 5.39 -30.16
CA ALA A 399 7.60 5.76 -28.77
C ALA A 399 8.96 6.41 -28.52
N ILE A 400 10.04 5.92 -29.14
CA ILE A 400 11.36 6.57 -29.11
C ILE A 400 11.27 7.99 -29.66
N THR A 401 10.61 8.16 -30.80
CA THR A 401 10.39 9.49 -31.41
C THR A 401 9.59 10.38 -30.46
N TRP A 402 8.49 9.86 -29.91
CA TRP A 402 7.62 10.59 -29.00
C TRP A 402 8.36 11.05 -27.73
N LEU A 403 9.19 10.17 -27.12
CA LEU A 403 9.99 10.49 -25.93
C LEU A 403 10.95 11.67 -26.19
N ASN A 404 11.65 11.63 -27.33
CA ASN A 404 12.57 12.68 -27.72
C ASN A 404 11.86 14.02 -28.00
N GLU A 405 10.72 14.00 -28.69
CA GLU A 405 9.89 15.18 -28.95
C GLU A 405 9.37 15.84 -27.65
N HIS A 406 9.16 15.04 -26.60
CA HIS A 406 8.71 15.53 -25.28
C HIS A 406 9.87 15.80 -24.31
N GLY A 407 11.12 15.72 -24.78
CA GLY A 407 12.31 16.02 -23.98
C GLY A 407 12.57 15.02 -22.84
N ILE A 408 12.00 13.82 -22.91
CA ILE A 408 12.25 12.74 -21.95
C ILE A 408 13.54 12.06 -22.38
N LYS A 409 14.58 12.19 -21.56
CA LYS A 409 15.93 11.70 -21.81
C LYS A 409 16.24 10.50 -20.92
N ARG A 410 17.23 9.69 -21.33
CA ARG A 410 17.80 8.62 -20.54
C ARG A 410 19.22 8.96 -20.06
N PRO A 411 19.70 8.34 -18.97
CA PRO A 411 21.12 8.37 -18.64
C PRO A 411 21.96 7.78 -19.77
N GLU A 412 23.12 8.36 -20.04
CA GLU A 412 24.13 7.74 -20.90
C GLU A 412 24.81 6.60 -20.16
N GLU A 413 24.94 5.44 -20.80
CA GLU A 413 25.57 4.25 -20.23
C GLU A 413 26.82 3.87 -21.03
N ASP A 414 27.82 3.34 -20.32
CA ASP A 414 29.00 2.72 -20.93
C ASP A 414 28.66 1.33 -21.50
N LYS A 415 29.65 0.67 -22.10
CA LYS A 415 29.48 -0.68 -22.69
C LYS A 415 29.18 -1.78 -21.64
N GLU A 416 29.37 -1.48 -20.38
CA GLU A 416 29.15 -2.38 -19.24
C GLU A 416 27.80 -2.10 -18.56
N GLY A 417 27.03 -1.07 -19.05
CA GLY A 417 25.74 -0.68 -18.51
C GLY A 417 25.80 0.24 -17.29
N ASN A 418 26.97 0.84 -17.01
CA ASN A 418 27.08 1.81 -15.92
C ASN A 418 26.75 3.21 -16.40
N THR A 419 25.99 3.95 -15.61
CA THR A 419 25.66 5.36 -15.91
C THR A 419 26.90 6.25 -15.91
N ILE A 420 27.10 7.00 -17.01
CA ILE A 420 28.19 7.97 -17.15
C ILE A 420 27.82 9.26 -16.42
N LYS A 421 28.76 9.80 -15.67
CA LYS A 421 28.61 11.05 -14.91
C LYS A 421 29.58 12.11 -15.40
N ASP A 422 29.18 13.38 -15.34
CA ASP A 422 30.04 14.53 -15.63
C ASP A 422 31.06 14.80 -14.47
N GLU A 423 31.87 15.85 -14.63
CA GLU A 423 32.91 16.24 -13.66
C GLU A 423 32.32 16.63 -12.28
N ASP A 424 31.04 17.03 -12.24
CA ASP A 424 30.31 17.38 -11.02
C ASP A 424 29.58 16.17 -10.39
N GLY A 425 29.72 14.97 -10.97
CA GLY A 425 29.11 13.73 -10.51
C GLY A 425 27.63 13.57 -10.88
N LYS A 426 27.10 14.42 -11.79
CA LYS A 426 25.73 14.37 -12.28
C LYS A 426 25.65 13.47 -13.51
N GLU A 427 24.56 12.72 -13.65
CA GLU A 427 24.30 11.83 -14.78
C GLU A 427 24.19 12.62 -16.09
N ILE A 428 24.90 12.17 -17.13
CA ILE A 428 24.80 12.72 -18.47
C ILE A 428 23.52 12.18 -19.11
N MET A 429 22.64 13.09 -19.54
CA MET A 429 21.33 12.74 -20.12
C MET A 429 21.37 12.89 -21.64
N VAL A 430 21.01 11.81 -22.35
CA VAL A 430 20.99 11.72 -23.82
C VAL A 430 19.59 11.40 -24.34
N GLU A 431 19.36 11.66 -25.62
CA GLU A 431 18.14 11.24 -26.32
C GLU A 431 18.10 9.72 -26.47
N HIS A 432 16.88 9.15 -26.53
CA HIS A 432 16.69 7.74 -26.83
C HIS A 432 17.01 7.44 -28.30
N ALA A 433 17.63 6.30 -28.56
CA ALA A 433 17.89 5.78 -29.88
C ALA A 433 17.17 4.44 -30.10
N VAL A 434 16.90 4.09 -31.37
CA VAL A 434 16.35 2.78 -31.72
C VAL A 434 17.36 1.69 -31.34
N GLY A 435 16.97 0.74 -30.49
CA GLY A 435 17.82 -0.28 -29.90
C GLY A 435 18.02 -0.11 -28.40
N ASP A 436 17.72 1.08 -27.84
CA ASP A 436 17.79 1.31 -26.40
C ASP A 436 16.61 0.64 -25.67
N ASP A 437 16.85 0.13 -24.48
CA ASP A 437 15.76 -0.22 -23.56
C ASP A 437 15.08 1.04 -23.02
N ILE A 438 13.75 1.08 -23.06
CA ILE A 438 12.98 2.19 -22.48
C ILE A 438 12.79 1.92 -21.00
N ALA A 439 13.56 2.62 -20.16
CA ALA A 439 13.48 2.46 -18.71
C ALA A 439 12.07 2.80 -18.17
N GLU A 440 11.67 2.12 -17.09
CA GLU A 440 10.37 2.29 -16.41
C GLU A 440 9.95 3.76 -16.22
N ALA A 441 10.90 4.59 -15.84
CA ALA A 441 10.61 6.00 -15.55
C ALA A 441 10.16 6.75 -16.80
N ALA A 442 10.74 6.45 -17.96
CA ALA A 442 10.39 7.04 -19.25
C ALA A 442 9.04 6.50 -19.75
N GLU A 443 8.82 5.18 -19.68
CA GLU A 443 7.52 4.58 -20.02
C GLU A 443 6.38 5.17 -19.21
N ARG A 444 6.58 5.33 -17.90
CA ARG A 444 5.57 5.90 -17.02
C ARG A 444 5.32 7.36 -17.33
N GLN A 445 6.36 8.19 -17.52
CA GLN A 445 6.18 9.58 -17.89
C GLN A 445 5.40 9.71 -19.19
N MET A 446 5.72 8.89 -20.19
CA MET A 446 5.00 8.83 -21.45
C MET A 446 3.52 8.48 -21.23
N THR A 447 3.24 7.42 -20.50
CA THR A 447 1.88 6.94 -20.26
C THR A 447 1.06 7.93 -19.42
N ASP A 448 1.68 8.56 -18.42
CA ASP A 448 1.04 9.58 -17.57
C ASP A 448 0.68 10.84 -18.37
N ILE A 449 1.54 11.28 -19.30
CA ILE A 449 1.26 12.41 -20.20
C ILE A 449 0.15 12.05 -21.17
N ILE A 450 0.16 10.85 -21.75
CA ILE A 450 -0.89 10.35 -22.65
C ILE A 450 -2.24 10.19 -21.91
N GLY A 451 -2.20 9.83 -20.61
CA GLY A 451 -3.36 9.79 -19.72
C GLY A 451 -4.37 8.69 -20.00
N LYS A 452 -4.01 7.66 -20.77
CA LYS A 452 -4.87 6.50 -21.11
C LYS A 452 -4.03 5.25 -21.32
N PRO A 453 -4.65 4.02 -21.33
CA PRO A 453 -3.93 2.78 -21.59
C PRO A 453 -3.24 2.81 -22.96
N VAL A 454 -2.01 2.28 -23.01
CA VAL A 454 -1.17 2.23 -24.22
C VAL A 454 -0.59 0.84 -24.39
N PHE A 455 -0.80 0.22 -25.56
CA PHE A 455 0.04 -0.88 -26.01
C PHE A 455 1.31 -0.30 -26.62
N LEU A 456 2.44 -0.58 -26.01
CA LEU A 456 3.76 -0.38 -26.59
C LEU A 456 4.16 -1.69 -27.24
N TYR A 457 4.44 -1.69 -28.56
CA TYR A 457 4.62 -2.94 -29.29
C TYR A 457 5.78 -2.90 -30.30
N GLY A 458 6.25 -4.08 -30.69
CA GLY A 458 7.27 -4.20 -31.73
C GLY A 458 8.66 -3.83 -31.23
N PHE A 459 9.11 -4.46 -30.15
CA PHE A 459 10.42 -4.21 -29.57
C PHE A 459 11.56 -4.86 -30.36
N PRO A 460 12.79 -4.32 -30.29
CA PRO A 460 13.98 -4.96 -30.84
C PRO A 460 14.17 -6.37 -30.30
N ALA A 461 14.53 -7.30 -31.19
CA ALA A 461 14.66 -8.72 -30.81
C ALA A 461 15.78 -8.99 -29.80
N GLU A 462 16.79 -8.12 -29.75
CA GLU A 462 17.91 -8.19 -28.81
C GLU A 462 17.49 -7.89 -27.36
N LEU A 463 16.36 -7.17 -27.16
CA LEU A 463 15.82 -6.80 -25.85
C LEU A 463 14.79 -7.80 -25.32
N LYS A 464 14.39 -8.78 -26.10
CA LYS A 464 13.27 -9.68 -25.76
C LYS A 464 13.69 -11.14 -25.72
N ALA A 465 12.90 -11.97 -25.04
CA ALA A 465 13.20 -13.38 -24.80
C ALA A 465 13.21 -14.24 -26.09
N PHE A 466 13.94 -15.34 -26.05
CA PHE A 466 14.26 -16.21 -27.17
C PHE A 466 13.03 -16.77 -27.92
N TYR A 467 11.93 -16.98 -27.21
CA TYR A 467 10.72 -17.66 -27.73
C TYR A 467 9.79 -16.73 -28.51
N MET A 468 10.08 -15.42 -28.54
CA MET A 468 9.20 -14.44 -29.18
C MET A 468 9.36 -14.48 -30.71
N LYS A 469 8.22 -14.52 -31.40
CA LYS A 469 8.15 -14.51 -32.87
C LYS A 469 8.68 -13.19 -33.42
N ARG A 470 9.50 -13.27 -34.48
CA ARG A 470 10.05 -12.10 -35.15
C ARG A 470 9.08 -11.55 -36.19
N MET A 471 8.99 -10.23 -36.27
CA MET A 471 8.25 -9.57 -37.33
C MET A 471 8.95 -9.77 -38.70
N PRO A 472 8.19 -9.75 -39.82
CA PRO A 472 8.79 -9.71 -41.15
C PRO A 472 9.75 -8.53 -41.27
N LYS A 473 10.92 -8.77 -41.84
CA LYS A 473 11.92 -7.72 -42.08
C LYS A 473 11.37 -6.66 -43.01
N LYS A 474 11.46 -5.38 -42.63
CA LYS A 474 11.19 -4.29 -43.53
C LYS A 474 12.36 -4.17 -44.52
N GLU A 475 12.07 -3.99 -45.83
CA GLU A 475 13.08 -3.73 -46.87
C GLU A 475 13.98 -2.54 -46.47
N GLY A 476 15.31 -2.77 -46.53
CA GLY A 476 16.29 -1.72 -46.23
C GLY A 476 16.61 -1.52 -44.73
N SER A 477 16.01 -2.30 -43.80
CA SER A 477 16.34 -2.23 -42.38
C SER A 477 17.13 -3.45 -41.92
N ASN A 478 18.21 -3.24 -41.14
CA ASN A 478 18.93 -4.31 -40.46
C ASN A 478 18.32 -4.65 -39.08
N ALA A 479 17.46 -3.78 -38.53
CA ALA A 479 16.82 -4.00 -37.24
C ALA A 479 15.77 -5.11 -37.34
N VAL A 480 15.78 -6.00 -36.38
CA VAL A 480 14.83 -7.12 -36.24
C VAL A 480 13.94 -6.83 -35.05
N PHE A 481 12.64 -6.77 -35.29
CA PHE A 481 11.64 -6.55 -34.25
C PHE A 481 10.85 -7.84 -33.96
N THR A 482 10.20 -7.89 -32.79
CA THR A 482 9.37 -9.02 -32.37
C THR A 482 7.88 -8.65 -32.35
N GLU A 483 7.02 -9.65 -32.57
CA GLU A 483 5.58 -9.54 -32.31
C GLU A 483 5.31 -9.60 -30.80
N SER A 484 5.80 -8.61 -30.07
CA SER A 484 5.67 -8.44 -28.63
C SER A 484 4.99 -7.12 -28.29
N CYS A 485 4.26 -7.11 -27.19
CA CYS A 485 3.60 -5.91 -26.68
C CYS A 485 3.61 -5.88 -25.16
N ASP A 486 3.71 -4.68 -24.63
CA ASP A 486 3.52 -4.37 -23.21
C ASP A 486 2.31 -3.44 -23.06
N LEU A 487 1.40 -3.71 -22.14
CA LEU A 487 0.28 -2.82 -21.83
C LEU A 487 0.64 -1.94 -20.65
N LEU A 488 0.69 -0.65 -20.93
CA LEU A 488 1.02 0.40 -19.95
C LEU A 488 -0.25 1.09 -19.44
N MET A 489 -0.35 1.29 -18.13
CA MET A 489 -1.43 2.04 -17.48
C MET A 489 -0.91 3.31 -16.81
N PRO A 490 -1.65 4.45 -16.89
CA PRO A 490 -1.27 5.67 -16.19
C PRO A 490 -1.04 5.44 -14.70
N ASN A 491 -0.07 6.14 -14.10
CA ASN A 491 0.38 6.06 -12.71
C ASN A 491 1.06 4.75 -12.28
N VAL A 492 0.95 3.67 -13.08
CA VAL A 492 1.51 2.35 -12.74
C VAL A 492 2.60 1.92 -13.72
N GLY A 493 2.44 2.18 -15.03
CA GLY A 493 3.29 1.69 -16.10
C GLY A 493 2.85 0.30 -16.57
N GLU A 494 3.79 -0.57 -16.95
CA GLU A 494 3.52 -1.91 -17.48
C GLU A 494 2.74 -2.78 -16.49
N ILE A 495 1.61 -3.32 -16.94
CA ILE A 495 0.79 -4.29 -16.21
C ILE A 495 0.72 -5.65 -16.91
N VAL A 496 0.91 -5.69 -18.23
CA VAL A 496 0.91 -6.90 -19.06
C VAL A 496 2.11 -6.89 -19.97
N GLY A 497 2.81 -8.02 -20.08
CA GLY A 497 3.76 -8.32 -21.14
C GLY A 497 3.28 -9.52 -21.95
N GLY A 498 3.30 -9.45 -23.28
CA GLY A 498 2.82 -10.50 -24.14
C GLY A 498 3.55 -10.58 -25.48
N SER A 499 3.43 -11.71 -26.16
CA SER A 499 3.98 -11.89 -27.52
C SER A 499 3.31 -13.04 -28.28
N MET A 500 3.42 -12.99 -29.59
CA MET A 500 3.32 -14.20 -30.42
C MET A 500 4.56 -15.08 -30.19
N ARG A 501 4.37 -16.40 -30.29
CA ARG A 501 5.42 -17.37 -30.02
C ARG A 501 6.01 -17.91 -31.34
N ILE A 502 7.26 -18.34 -31.28
CA ILE A 502 7.87 -19.08 -32.40
C ILE A 502 7.11 -20.40 -32.56
N SER A 503 6.43 -20.56 -33.67
CA SER A 503 5.68 -21.77 -34.01
C SER A 503 6.47 -22.76 -34.90
N ASP A 504 7.51 -22.29 -35.59
CA ASP A 504 8.36 -23.09 -36.43
C ASP A 504 9.47 -23.83 -35.64
N TYR A 505 9.70 -25.11 -35.95
CA TYR A 505 10.68 -25.94 -35.26
C TYR A 505 12.12 -25.48 -35.49
N ASP A 506 12.47 -25.20 -36.75
CA ASP A 506 13.85 -24.85 -37.12
C ASP A 506 14.21 -23.45 -36.60
N GLU A 507 13.24 -22.54 -36.59
CA GLU A 507 13.39 -21.22 -36.00
C GLU A 507 13.59 -21.32 -34.46
N MET A 508 12.87 -22.19 -33.76
CA MET A 508 13.05 -22.45 -32.34
C MET A 508 14.44 -23.00 -32.03
N ILE A 509 14.93 -23.97 -32.80
CA ILE A 509 16.30 -24.50 -32.66
C ILE A 509 17.35 -23.43 -32.93
N ALA A 510 17.11 -22.58 -33.93
CA ALA A 510 17.99 -21.43 -34.20
C ALA A 510 17.99 -20.41 -33.06
N ALA A 511 16.84 -20.20 -32.40
CA ALA A 511 16.72 -19.33 -31.23
C ALA A 511 17.53 -19.84 -30.03
N TYR A 512 17.43 -21.12 -29.68
CA TYR A 512 18.27 -21.73 -28.62
C TYR A 512 19.77 -21.57 -28.89
N LYS A 513 20.20 -21.82 -30.14
CA LYS A 513 21.61 -21.65 -30.52
C LYS A 513 22.10 -20.22 -30.40
N ARG A 514 21.26 -19.25 -30.74
CA ARG A 514 21.56 -17.82 -30.64
C ARG A 514 21.78 -17.38 -29.20
N GLU A 515 20.96 -17.90 -28.28
CA GLU A 515 21.06 -17.61 -26.84
C GLU A 515 22.08 -18.51 -26.11
N GLY A 516 22.76 -19.44 -26.82
CA GLY A 516 23.69 -20.36 -26.19
C GLY A 516 23.05 -21.33 -25.20
N MET A 517 21.74 -21.59 -25.33
CA MET A 517 20.98 -22.44 -24.42
C MET A 517 21.15 -23.94 -24.75
N ASP A 518 21.36 -24.77 -23.72
CA ASP A 518 21.19 -26.20 -23.82
C ASP A 518 19.68 -26.53 -23.85
N HIS A 519 19.19 -26.90 -25.00
CA HIS A 519 17.77 -27.21 -25.21
C HIS A 519 17.37 -28.63 -24.80
N SER A 520 18.27 -29.45 -24.31
CA SER A 520 17.99 -30.87 -23.96
C SER A 520 16.91 -30.97 -22.87
N SER A 521 16.89 -30.06 -21.92
CA SER A 521 15.87 -29.95 -20.86
C SER A 521 14.52 -29.38 -21.34
N TYR A 522 14.49 -28.84 -22.57
CA TYR A 522 13.28 -28.24 -23.18
C TYR A 522 12.64 -29.14 -24.23
N TYR A 523 12.99 -30.43 -24.28
CA TYR A 523 12.49 -31.35 -25.30
C TYR A 523 10.95 -31.35 -25.38
N TRP A 524 10.28 -31.40 -24.27
CA TRP A 524 8.82 -31.39 -24.12
C TRP A 524 8.16 -30.11 -24.65
N TYR A 525 8.83 -28.99 -24.54
CA TYR A 525 8.42 -27.69 -25.08
C TYR A 525 8.69 -27.61 -26.59
N THR A 526 9.85 -28.10 -27.04
CA THR A 526 10.24 -28.14 -28.46
C THR A 526 9.36 -29.09 -29.28
N ASP A 527 8.91 -30.18 -28.68
CA ASP A 527 8.03 -31.18 -29.33
C ASP A 527 6.69 -30.59 -29.77
N GLN A 528 6.20 -29.50 -29.17
CA GLN A 528 5.00 -28.78 -29.61
C GLN A 528 5.13 -28.26 -31.05
N ARG A 529 6.36 -27.96 -31.52
CA ARG A 529 6.65 -27.49 -32.88
C ARG A 529 6.81 -28.64 -33.85
N LYS A 530 7.03 -29.83 -33.34
CA LYS A 530 7.26 -31.05 -34.14
C LYS A 530 5.97 -31.85 -34.42
N TYR A 531 5.05 -31.86 -33.44
CA TYR A 531 3.87 -32.72 -33.50
C TYR A 531 2.57 -31.93 -33.77
N GLY A 532 2.59 -31.01 -34.72
CA GLY A 532 1.42 -30.26 -35.15
C GLY A 532 1.31 -28.92 -34.47
N THR A 533 2.11 -27.97 -34.91
CA THR A 533 2.14 -26.61 -34.41
C THR A 533 0.96 -25.77 -34.91
N CYS A 534 0.69 -24.69 -34.26
CA CYS A 534 -0.20 -23.59 -34.71
C CYS A 534 0.42 -22.24 -34.40
N GLU A 535 -0.03 -21.21 -35.09
CA GLU A 535 0.20 -19.83 -34.65
C GLU A 535 -0.48 -19.62 -33.30
N HIS A 536 0.30 -19.16 -32.32
CA HIS A 536 -0.20 -18.94 -30.96
C HIS A 536 0.56 -17.82 -30.30
N GLY A 537 -0.04 -17.29 -29.26
CA GLY A 537 0.53 -16.22 -28.46
C GLY A 537 -0.11 -16.16 -27.09
N GLY A 538 0.55 -15.46 -26.19
CA GLY A 538 0.08 -15.34 -24.85
C GLY A 538 0.71 -14.17 -24.10
N TYR A 539 0.30 -14.02 -22.87
CA TYR A 539 0.71 -12.89 -22.05
C TYR A 539 0.69 -13.24 -20.57
N GLY A 540 1.44 -12.43 -19.81
CA GLY A 540 1.41 -12.43 -18.35
C GLY A 540 0.96 -11.07 -17.83
N LEU A 541 0.05 -11.08 -16.85
CA LEU A 541 -0.48 -9.90 -16.16
C LEU A 541 -0.13 -9.97 -14.67
N GLY A 542 0.55 -8.94 -14.17
CA GLY A 542 0.78 -8.78 -12.73
C GLY A 542 -0.49 -8.32 -12.02
N VAL A 543 -1.11 -9.21 -11.24
CA VAL A 543 -2.38 -8.91 -10.55
C VAL A 543 -2.22 -7.73 -9.59
N GLU A 544 -1.12 -7.65 -8.86
CA GLU A 544 -0.83 -6.53 -7.94
C GLU A 544 -0.68 -5.21 -8.67
N ARG A 545 -0.14 -5.21 -9.90
CA ARG A 545 0.01 -3.98 -10.71
C ARG A 545 -1.36 -3.47 -11.18
N LEU A 546 -2.22 -4.33 -11.72
CA LEU A 546 -3.59 -3.95 -12.11
C LEU A 546 -4.41 -3.51 -10.89
N LEU A 547 -4.28 -4.21 -9.77
CA LEU A 547 -4.96 -3.84 -8.52
C LEU A 547 -4.48 -2.48 -7.99
N ALA A 548 -3.19 -2.16 -8.12
CA ALA A 548 -2.64 -0.87 -7.76
C ALA A 548 -3.25 0.26 -8.60
N TRP A 549 -3.44 0.03 -9.91
CA TRP A 549 -4.13 0.97 -10.78
C TRP A 549 -5.60 1.16 -10.40
N LEU A 550 -6.36 0.08 -10.18
CA LEU A 550 -7.78 0.12 -9.78
C LEU A 550 -7.98 0.85 -8.44
N ALA A 551 -7.09 0.61 -7.48
CA ALA A 551 -7.22 1.06 -6.09
C ALA A 551 -6.43 2.36 -5.80
N ASP A 552 -5.79 2.98 -6.79
CA ASP A 552 -4.91 4.14 -6.63
C ASP A 552 -3.86 3.93 -5.52
N ARG A 553 -3.09 2.82 -5.64
CA ARG A 553 -2.02 2.51 -4.68
C ARG A 553 -0.66 2.88 -5.22
N TYR A 554 0.13 3.51 -4.36
CA TYR A 554 1.47 3.95 -4.73
C TYR A 554 2.43 2.78 -5.00
N THR A 555 2.26 1.67 -4.30
CA THR A 555 3.14 0.51 -4.39
C THR A 555 2.35 -0.81 -4.48
N VAL A 556 2.85 -1.74 -5.29
CA VAL A 556 2.30 -3.11 -5.39
C VAL A 556 2.36 -3.88 -4.05
N ARG A 557 3.22 -3.46 -3.11
CA ARG A 557 3.32 -4.04 -1.77
C ARG A 557 2.02 -3.91 -0.98
N GLU A 558 1.25 -2.85 -1.22
CA GLU A 558 -0.07 -2.67 -0.60
C GLU A 558 -1.12 -3.65 -1.16
N CYS A 559 -0.91 -4.15 -2.38
CA CYS A 559 -1.82 -5.03 -3.10
C CYS A 559 -1.61 -6.53 -2.84
N SER A 560 -0.54 -6.90 -2.14
CA SER A 560 -0.25 -8.26 -1.70
C SER A 560 -0.65 -8.47 -0.24
N LEU A 561 -1.04 -9.70 0.11
CA LEU A 561 -1.39 -10.05 1.50
C LEU A 561 -0.16 -9.90 2.41
N TYR A 562 0.93 -10.59 2.09
CA TYR A 562 2.24 -10.48 2.72
C TYR A 562 3.29 -10.33 1.63
N PRO A 563 3.67 -9.11 1.24
CA PRO A 563 4.54 -8.88 0.10
C PRO A 563 5.98 -9.34 0.36
N ARG A 564 6.62 -9.91 -0.67
CA ARG A 564 8.02 -10.34 -0.68
C ARG A 564 8.83 -9.46 -1.63
N TRP A 565 9.97 -8.97 -1.15
CA TRP A 565 10.93 -8.20 -1.96
C TRP A 565 12.35 -8.43 -1.45
N PRO A 566 13.42 -7.95 -2.12
CA PRO A 566 14.77 -8.12 -1.65
C PRO A 566 14.93 -7.83 -0.16
N GLU A 567 15.62 -8.72 0.57
CA GLU A 567 15.86 -8.66 2.03
C GLU A 567 14.62 -8.87 2.92
N ARG A 568 13.43 -9.11 2.36
CA ARG A 568 12.23 -9.36 3.16
C ARG A 568 11.42 -10.57 2.68
N ALA A 569 11.45 -11.61 3.51
CA ALA A 569 10.57 -12.78 3.41
C ALA A 569 9.74 -13.03 4.69
N THR A 570 9.77 -12.09 5.64
CA THR A 570 9.02 -12.09 6.91
C THR A 570 8.10 -10.88 6.99
N PRO A 571 7.07 -10.93 7.81
CA PRO A 571 6.47 -12.06 8.51
C PRO A 571 5.88 -13.08 7.57
#